data_5232a9fe1d10d39f789f3f624b6a4719
#
_entry.id   5232a9fe1d10d39f789f3f624b6a4719
#
_cell.length_a   1.000
_cell.length_b   1.000
_cell.length_c   1.000
_cell.angle_alpha   90.00
_cell.angle_beta   90.00
_cell.angle_gamma   90.00
#
_symmetry.space_group_name_H-M   'P 1'
#
loop_
_entity.id
_entity.type
_entity.pdbx_description
1 polymer ?
#
loop_
_entity_poly.entity_id
_entity_poly.type
_entity_poly.pdbx_seq_one_letter_code
_entity_poly.pdbx_strand_id
1 'polypeptide(L)'
;FFGAMSGRFAAVASMGFGKNVRKALFYKLQEFSFSNIDKYSTPSLITRLTTDITNLQNAFMMITRMLVRSPVMLVGATFMAVRINSRLAMIFFIAIPILAVALIFISTRAFPRFKEILKRYDFMNSSVQEDLTSIRVVKTYVREDYENKKFADSARSLKNAQVGAEKLIIMNAPFMQFIMYSCMISISWFGGNMIISKTMEAGQ
;
A
#
# COMPACT_ATOMS: atom_id res chain seq x y z
N PHE A 1 3.68 21.81 14.67
CA PHE A 1 4.11 21.23 15.96
C PHE A 1 3.58 19.81 16.16
N PHE A 2 2.24 19.60 16.15
CA PHE A 2 1.63 18.27 16.36
C PHE A 2 2.05 17.21 15.34
N GLY A 3 2.27 17.57 14.07
CA GLY A 3 2.75 16.67 13.04
C GLY A 3 4.16 16.14 13.30
N ALA A 4 5.06 16.99 13.80
CA ALA A 4 6.41 16.60 14.15
C ALA A 4 6.43 15.67 15.39
N MET A 5 5.62 15.98 16.40
CA MET A 5 5.48 15.11 17.59
C MET A 5 4.89 13.74 17.21
N SER A 6 3.84 13.70 16.39
CA SER A 6 3.28 12.43 15.90
C SER A 6 4.33 11.58 15.18
N GLY A 7 5.16 12.19 14.32
CA GLY A 7 6.26 11.50 13.65
C GLY A 7 7.28 10.91 14.64
N ARG A 8 7.67 11.69 15.66
CA ARG A 8 8.62 11.24 16.69
C ARG A 8 8.07 10.07 17.51
N PHE A 9 6.83 10.17 17.98
CA PHE A 9 6.22 9.08 18.75
C PHE A 9 6.03 7.81 17.91
N ALA A 10 5.62 7.93 16.65
CA ALA A 10 5.51 6.79 15.76
C ALA A 10 6.87 6.10 15.53
N ALA A 11 7.95 6.89 15.39
CA ALA A 11 9.29 6.36 15.22
C ALA A 11 9.77 5.61 16.51
N VAL A 12 9.59 6.22 17.68
CA VAL A 12 9.96 5.59 18.98
C VAL A 12 9.18 4.30 19.20
N ALA A 13 7.86 4.32 18.95
CA ALA A 13 7.00 3.14 19.08
C ALA A 13 7.43 2.02 18.13
N SER A 14 7.74 2.37 16.87
CA SER A 14 8.20 1.43 15.85
C SER A 14 9.56 0.79 16.20
N MET A 15 10.51 1.57 16.71
CA MET A 15 11.80 1.07 17.16
C MET A 15 11.63 0.13 18.38
N GLY A 16 10.78 0.50 19.34
CA GLY A 16 10.42 -0.34 20.49
C GLY A 16 9.77 -1.65 20.05
N PHE A 17 8.85 -1.60 19.10
CA PHE A 17 8.23 -2.78 18.51
C PHE A 17 9.25 -3.69 17.86
N GLY A 18 10.12 -3.18 16.98
CA GLY A 18 11.16 -3.96 16.32
C GLY A 18 12.15 -4.60 17.31
N LYS A 19 12.55 -3.86 18.36
CA LYS A 19 13.37 -4.40 19.46
C LYS A 19 12.70 -5.59 20.15
N ASN A 20 11.42 -5.45 20.51
CA ASN A 20 10.69 -6.49 21.23
C ASN A 20 10.45 -7.73 20.37
N VAL A 21 10.14 -7.55 19.09
CA VAL A 21 9.98 -8.65 18.13
C VAL A 21 11.30 -9.41 17.95
N ARG A 22 12.44 -8.70 17.77
CA ARG A 22 13.76 -9.33 17.68
C ARG A 22 14.07 -10.14 18.93
N LYS A 23 13.82 -9.56 20.11
CA LYS A 23 14.04 -10.24 21.38
C LYS A 23 13.19 -11.52 21.47
N ALA A 24 11.90 -11.43 21.20
CA ALA A 24 11.00 -12.58 21.27
C ALA A 24 11.37 -13.68 20.27
N LEU A 25 11.70 -13.30 19.02
CA LEU A 25 12.18 -14.25 18.01
C LEU A 25 13.49 -14.92 18.40
N PHE A 26 14.43 -14.16 18.93
CA PHE A 26 15.71 -14.70 19.37
C PHE A 26 15.54 -15.72 20.50
N TYR A 27 14.72 -15.42 21.52
CA TYR A 27 14.41 -16.39 22.58
C TYR A 27 13.71 -17.63 22.02
N LYS A 28 12.77 -17.45 21.09
CA LYS A 28 12.07 -18.58 20.46
C LYS A 28 13.00 -19.47 19.67
N LEU A 29 14.00 -18.90 18.99
CA LEU A 29 15.04 -19.69 18.29
C LEU A 29 15.90 -20.51 19.24
N GLN A 30 16.19 -20.02 20.45
CA GLN A 30 16.95 -20.79 21.45
C GLN A 30 16.16 -21.97 22.03
N GLU A 31 14.83 -21.90 21.99
CA GLU A 31 13.96 -23.01 22.39
C GLU A 31 13.79 -24.08 21.30
N PHE A 32 14.29 -23.84 20.08
CA PHE A 32 14.16 -24.79 18.98
C PHE A 32 15.00 -26.05 19.22
N SER A 33 14.41 -27.21 18.99
CA SER A 33 15.14 -28.46 18.93
C SER A 33 16.05 -28.49 17.68
N PHE A 34 17.08 -29.36 17.70
CA PHE A 34 17.95 -29.55 16.53
C PHE A 34 17.18 -29.89 15.27
N SER A 35 16.15 -30.73 15.38
CA SER A 35 15.26 -31.07 14.24
C SER A 35 14.52 -29.85 13.67
N ASN A 36 14.20 -28.85 14.48
CA ASN A 36 13.58 -27.63 14.01
C ASN A 36 14.59 -26.69 13.33
N ILE A 37 15.83 -26.66 13.83
CA ILE A 37 16.92 -25.86 13.25
C ILE A 37 17.30 -26.43 11.86
N ASP A 38 17.38 -27.74 11.73
CA ASP A 38 17.71 -28.39 10.46
C ASP A 38 16.66 -28.15 9.37
N LYS A 39 15.41 -27.90 9.76
CA LYS A 39 14.31 -27.58 8.84
C LYS A 39 14.47 -26.18 8.22
N TYR A 40 15.16 -25.27 8.89
CA TYR A 40 15.38 -23.91 8.42
C TYR A 40 16.88 -23.68 8.20
N SER A 41 17.27 -23.20 7.02
CA SER A 41 18.68 -22.84 6.78
C SER A 41 19.09 -21.66 7.67
N THR A 42 20.31 -21.69 8.20
CA THR A 42 20.87 -20.58 9.01
C THR A 42 20.76 -19.21 8.32
N PRO A 43 21.05 -19.06 7.02
CA PRO A 43 20.85 -17.80 6.32
C PRO A 43 19.41 -17.32 6.33
N SER A 44 18.43 -18.22 6.23
CA SER A 44 17.01 -17.86 6.30
C SER A 44 16.62 -17.32 7.68
N LEU A 45 17.12 -17.90 8.75
CA LEU A 45 16.88 -17.45 10.12
C LEU A 45 17.50 -16.06 10.37
N ILE A 46 18.70 -15.82 9.85
CA ILE A 46 19.35 -14.50 9.92
C ILE A 46 18.52 -13.45 9.18
N THR A 47 18.06 -13.74 7.96
CA THR A 47 17.22 -12.83 7.18
C THR A 47 15.93 -12.47 7.93
N ARG A 48 15.29 -13.44 8.58
CA ARG A 48 14.08 -13.19 9.40
C ARG A 48 14.38 -12.28 10.60
N LEU A 49 15.49 -12.49 11.30
CA LEU A 49 15.88 -11.67 12.45
C LEU A 49 16.30 -10.24 12.07
N THR A 50 16.76 -10.03 10.86
CA THR A 50 17.28 -8.75 10.38
C THR A 50 16.31 -8.05 9.43
N THR A 51 16.23 -8.51 8.21
CA THR A 51 15.49 -7.86 7.13
C THR A 51 13.99 -7.90 7.32
N ASP A 52 13.42 -9.05 7.66
CA ASP A 52 11.97 -9.19 7.80
C ASP A 52 11.45 -8.37 8.97
N ILE A 53 12.15 -8.37 10.11
CA ILE A 53 11.76 -7.53 11.25
C ILE A 53 11.91 -6.05 10.92
N THR A 54 12.93 -5.67 10.15
CA THR A 54 13.09 -4.27 9.72
C THR A 54 11.95 -3.84 8.79
N ASN A 55 11.55 -4.70 7.87
CA ASN A 55 10.38 -4.46 6.99
C ASN A 55 9.09 -4.36 7.81
N LEU A 56 8.89 -5.25 8.77
CA LEU A 56 7.74 -5.24 9.68
C LEU A 56 7.71 -3.96 10.54
N GLN A 57 8.87 -3.53 11.05
CA GLN A 57 9.03 -2.29 11.80
C GLN A 57 8.67 -1.07 10.96
N ASN A 58 9.12 -1.01 9.71
CA ASN A 58 8.80 0.07 8.78
C ASN A 58 7.31 0.09 8.43
N ALA A 59 6.72 -1.08 8.18
CA ALA A 59 5.29 -1.21 7.95
C ALA A 59 4.48 -0.74 9.18
N PHE A 60 4.86 -1.14 10.37
CA PHE A 60 4.23 -0.71 11.63
C PHE A 60 4.29 0.80 11.81
N MET A 61 5.46 1.41 11.54
CA MET A 61 5.62 2.87 11.59
C MET A 61 4.69 3.59 10.61
N MET A 62 4.63 3.11 9.37
CA MET A 62 3.79 3.69 8.32
C MET A 62 2.31 3.57 8.65
N ILE A 63 1.85 2.38 9.07
CA ILE A 63 0.47 2.11 9.45
C ILE A 63 0.06 2.97 10.64
N THR A 64 0.86 3.01 11.72
CA THR A 64 0.55 3.79 12.92
C THR A 64 0.43 5.28 12.60
N ARG A 65 1.36 5.81 11.79
CA ARG A 65 1.34 7.21 11.37
C ARG A 65 0.11 7.55 10.52
N MET A 66 -0.27 6.67 9.59
CA MET A 66 -1.43 6.88 8.71
C MET A 66 -2.76 6.70 9.45
N LEU A 67 -2.90 5.61 10.22
CA LEU A 67 -4.14 5.29 10.95
C LEU A 67 -4.52 6.35 11.98
N VAL A 68 -3.55 7.00 12.62
CA VAL A 68 -3.84 8.06 13.59
C VAL A 68 -4.10 9.39 12.89
N ARG A 69 -3.26 9.76 11.92
CA ARG A 69 -3.33 11.07 11.29
C ARG A 69 -4.58 11.24 10.42
N SER A 70 -4.91 10.22 9.61
CA SER A 70 -5.98 10.36 8.61
C SER A 70 -7.36 10.55 9.22
N PRO A 71 -7.81 9.78 10.23
CA PRO A 71 -9.09 10.01 10.88
C PRO A 71 -9.16 11.35 11.62
N VAL A 72 -8.08 11.73 12.32
CA VAL A 72 -8.03 13.00 13.03
C VAL A 72 -8.16 14.18 12.07
N MET A 73 -7.45 14.13 10.94
CA MET A 73 -7.56 15.17 9.89
C MET A 73 -8.97 15.19 9.27
N LEU A 74 -9.54 14.02 8.96
CA LEU A 74 -10.88 13.95 8.38
C LEU A 74 -11.94 14.53 9.31
N VAL A 75 -11.95 14.08 10.57
CA VAL A 75 -12.92 14.56 11.58
C VAL A 75 -12.69 16.04 11.88
N GLY A 76 -11.45 16.46 12.08
CA GLY A 76 -11.12 17.86 12.35
C GLY A 76 -11.51 18.80 11.22
N ALA A 77 -11.19 18.46 9.97
CA ALA A 77 -11.55 19.25 8.81
C ALA A 77 -13.06 19.32 8.61
N THR A 78 -13.77 18.19 8.76
CA THR A 78 -15.23 18.13 8.65
C THR A 78 -15.90 18.96 9.76
N PHE A 79 -15.42 18.84 10.99
CA PHE A 79 -15.93 19.63 12.12
C PHE A 79 -15.75 21.13 11.90
N MET A 80 -14.56 21.54 11.43
CA MET A 80 -14.30 22.95 11.11
C MET A 80 -15.20 23.44 9.97
N ALA A 81 -15.36 22.65 8.91
CA ALA A 81 -16.24 23.00 7.79
C ALA A 81 -17.69 23.23 8.25
N VAL A 82 -18.21 22.36 9.12
CA VAL A 82 -19.57 22.49 9.69
C VAL A 82 -19.68 23.74 10.57
N ARG A 83 -18.64 24.08 11.32
CA ARG A 83 -18.61 25.29 12.17
C ARG A 83 -18.59 26.59 11.37
N ILE A 84 -17.90 26.59 10.24
CA ILE A 84 -17.81 27.77 9.37
C ILE A 84 -19.15 27.96 8.63
N ASN A 85 -19.58 26.95 7.89
CA ASN A 85 -20.85 27.00 7.17
C ASN A 85 -21.43 25.59 6.96
N SER A 86 -22.48 25.28 7.70
CA SER A 86 -23.15 23.97 7.67
C SER A 86 -23.74 23.62 6.29
N ARG A 87 -24.20 24.61 5.51
CA ARG A 87 -24.75 24.36 4.16
C ARG A 87 -23.65 23.96 3.17
N LEU A 88 -22.52 24.64 3.20
CA LEU A 88 -21.38 24.29 2.35
C LEU A 88 -20.72 22.97 2.79
N ALA A 89 -20.74 22.66 4.09
CA ALA A 89 -20.24 21.40 4.61
C ALA A 89 -21.01 20.17 4.08
N MET A 90 -22.27 20.31 3.67
CA MET A 90 -23.04 19.21 3.05
C MET A 90 -22.36 18.67 1.78
N ILE A 91 -21.60 19.48 1.05
CA ILE A 91 -20.84 19.03 -0.12
C ILE A 91 -19.85 17.94 0.27
N PHE A 92 -19.17 18.08 1.41
CA PHE A 92 -18.24 17.07 1.93
C PHE A 92 -18.97 15.80 2.39
N PHE A 93 -20.16 15.94 3.02
CA PHE A 93 -20.97 14.78 3.44
C PHE A 93 -21.46 13.94 2.26
N ILE A 94 -21.58 14.53 1.07
CA ILE A 94 -21.91 13.82 -0.16
C ILE A 94 -20.64 13.25 -0.81
N ALA A 95 -19.56 14.02 -0.85
CA ALA A 95 -18.31 13.63 -1.51
C ALA A 95 -17.60 12.46 -0.80
N ILE A 96 -17.57 12.46 0.55
CA ILE A 96 -16.88 11.43 1.35
C ILE A 96 -17.45 10.02 1.09
N PRO A 97 -18.79 9.77 1.15
CA PRO A 97 -19.33 8.46 0.81
C PRO A 97 -19.06 8.03 -0.64
N ILE A 98 -19.15 8.96 -1.59
CA ILE A 98 -18.84 8.65 -3.00
C ILE A 98 -17.39 8.20 -3.14
N LEU A 99 -16.46 8.92 -2.51
CA LEU A 99 -15.05 8.53 -2.46
C LEU A 99 -14.84 7.17 -1.80
N ALA A 100 -15.50 6.93 -0.67
CA ALA A 100 -15.38 5.66 0.05
C ALA A 100 -15.86 4.49 -0.80
N VAL A 101 -17.01 4.61 -1.45
CA VAL A 101 -17.56 3.57 -2.35
C VAL A 101 -16.62 3.33 -3.53
N ALA A 102 -16.10 4.39 -4.15
CA ALA A 102 -15.17 4.25 -5.26
C ALA A 102 -13.87 3.56 -4.85
N LEU A 103 -13.28 3.94 -3.71
CA LEU A 103 -12.06 3.33 -3.19
C LEU A 103 -12.27 1.85 -2.83
N ILE A 104 -13.38 1.51 -2.19
CA ILE A 104 -13.73 0.13 -1.87
C ILE A 104 -13.90 -0.68 -3.17
N PHE A 105 -14.60 -0.12 -4.17
CA PHE A 105 -14.80 -0.79 -5.46
C PHE A 105 -13.46 -1.04 -6.18
N ILE A 106 -12.58 -0.04 -6.26
CA ILE A 106 -11.26 -0.19 -6.88
C ILE A 106 -10.43 -1.21 -6.11
N SER A 107 -10.40 -1.14 -4.78
CA SER A 107 -9.62 -2.03 -3.92
C SER A 107 -10.07 -3.49 -4.06
N THR A 108 -11.37 -3.75 -4.04
CA THR A 108 -11.91 -5.11 -4.18
C THR A 108 -11.64 -5.73 -5.55
N ARG A 109 -11.58 -4.90 -6.60
CA ARG A 109 -11.22 -5.36 -7.96
C ARG A 109 -9.72 -5.48 -8.20
N ALA A 110 -8.90 -4.68 -7.51
CA ALA A 110 -7.45 -4.71 -7.62
C ALA A 110 -6.85 -5.90 -6.85
N PHE A 111 -7.33 -6.20 -5.65
CA PHE A 111 -6.79 -7.24 -4.78
C PHE A 111 -6.61 -8.62 -5.45
N PRO A 112 -7.63 -9.20 -6.13
CA PRO A 112 -7.47 -10.50 -6.79
C PRO A 112 -6.44 -10.46 -7.92
N ARG A 113 -6.29 -9.33 -8.63
CA ARG A 113 -5.29 -9.17 -9.68
C ARG A 113 -3.87 -9.13 -9.14
N PHE A 114 -3.66 -8.52 -7.96
CA PHE A 114 -2.36 -8.58 -7.28
C PHE A 114 -2.00 -10.00 -6.85
N LYS A 115 -2.96 -10.76 -6.36
CA LYS A 115 -2.74 -12.18 -6.02
C LYS A 115 -2.33 -13.01 -7.25
N GLU A 116 -2.88 -12.70 -8.41
CA GLU A 116 -2.50 -13.34 -9.68
C GLU A 116 -1.07 -12.96 -10.10
N ILE A 117 -0.66 -11.70 -9.91
CA ILE A 117 0.70 -11.26 -10.17
C ILE A 117 1.69 -12.04 -9.33
N LEU A 118 1.44 -12.22 -8.02
CA LEU A 118 2.32 -12.98 -7.13
C LEU A 118 2.50 -14.43 -7.62
N LYS A 119 1.42 -15.10 -8.05
CA LYS A 119 1.51 -16.46 -8.61
C LYS A 119 2.37 -16.52 -9.88
N ARG A 120 2.26 -15.50 -10.75
CA ARG A 120 3.08 -15.44 -11.98
C ARG A 120 4.54 -15.11 -11.67
N TYR A 121 4.79 -14.33 -10.63
CA TYR A 121 6.13 -14.09 -10.10
C TYR A 121 6.78 -15.39 -9.60
N ASP A 122 6.04 -16.15 -8.78
CA ASP A 122 6.52 -17.43 -8.26
C ASP A 122 6.83 -18.40 -9.40
N PHE A 123 5.97 -18.48 -10.41
CA PHE A 123 6.19 -19.31 -11.58
C PHE A 123 7.43 -18.89 -12.38
N MET A 124 7.60 -17.61 -12.62
CA MET A 124 8.79 -17.08 -13.31
C MET A 124 10.08 -17.36 -12.52
N ASN A 125 10.06 -17.14 -11.21
CA ASN A 125 11.21 -17.41 -10.34
C ASN A 125 11.56 -18.90 -10.32
N SER A 126 10.57 -19.78 -10.25
CA SER A 126 10.79 -21.23 -10.31
C SER A 126 11.40 -21.65 -11.65
N SER A 127 10.95 -21.07 -12.76
CA SER A 127 11.52 -21.33 -14.09
C SER A 127 12.98 -20.90 -14.16
N VAL A 128 13.31 -19.70 -13.67
CA VAL A 128 14.70 -19.21 -13.62
C VAL A 128 15.58 -20.12 -12.73
N GLN A 129 15.06 -20.56 -11.59
CA GLN A 129 15.80 -21.44 -10.70
C GLN A 129 16.06 -22.81 -11.34
N GLU A 130 15.08 -23.36 -12.05
CA GLU A 130 15.21 -24.59 -12.82
C GLU A 130 16.29 -24.45 -13.91
N ASP A 131 16.23 -23.37 -14.69
CA ASP A 131 17.17 -23.08 -15.78
C ASP A 131 18.60 -22.91 -15.26
N LEU A 132 18.80 -22.19 -14.15
CA LEU A 132 20.10 -22.01 -13.52
C LEU A 132 20.67 -23.31 -12.96
N THR A 133 19.82 -24.15 -12.37
CA THR A 133 20.23 -25.47 -11.85
C THR A 133 20.63 -26.40 -12.98
N SER A 134 19.92 -26.33 -14.10
CA SER A 134 20.12 -27.21 -15.27
C SER A 134 20.98 -26.57 -16.37
N ILE A 135 21.66 -25.46 -16.10
CA ILE A 135 22.38 -24.66 -17.12
C ILE A 135 23.40 -25.47 -17.93
N ARG A 136 24.05 -26.46 -17.30
CA ARG A 136 25.00 -27.36 -17.99
C ARG A 136 24.29 -28.20 -19.04
N VAL A 137 23.08 -28.70 -18.72
CA VAL A 137 22.27 -29.49 -19.65
C VAL A 137 21.80 -28.63 -20.80
N VAL A 138 21.28 -27.45 -20.53
CA VAL A 138 20.85 -26.48 -21.55
C VAL A 138 21.99 -26.19 -22.53
N LYS A 139 23.19 -25.94 -22.01
CA LYS A 139 24.41 -25.70 -22.79
C LYS A 139 24.83 -26.90 -23.61
N THR A 140 24.83 -28.11 -23.03
CA THR A 140 25.24 -29.34 -23.70
C THR A 140 24.32 -29.71 -24.88
N TYR A 141 23.02 -29.45 -24.72
CA TYR A 141 22.02 -29.75 -25.77
C TYR A 141 21.71 -28.57 -26.69
N VAL A 142 22.44 -27.43 -26.55
CA VAL A 142 22.26 -26.20 -27.36
C VAL A 142 20.78 -25.75 -27.38
N ARG A 143 20.14 -25.68 -26.20
CA ARG A 143 18.73 -25.37 -26.05
C ARG A 143 18.49 -23.94 -25.53
N GLU A 144 19.48 -23.06 -25.64
CA GLU A 144 19.38 -21.67 -25.16
C GLU A 144 18.20 -20.91 -25.78
N ASP A 145 17.95 -21.08 -27.08
CA ASP A 145 16.84 -20.38 -27.75
C ASP A 145 15.48 -20.83 -27.25
N TYR A 146 15.33 -22.10 -26.91
CA TYR A 146 14.09 -22.62 -26.34
C TYR A 146 13.84 -22.04 -24.93
N GLU A 147 14.86 -22.05 -24.07
CA GLU A 147 14.72 -21.50 -22.71
C GLU A 147 14.55 -19.98 -22.72
N ASN A 148 15.23 -19.25 -23.61
CA ASN A 148 15.02 -17.83 -23.82
C ASN A 148 13.58 -17.52 -24.23
N LYS A 149 12.97 -18.31 -25.12
CA LYS A 149 11.59 -18.15 -25.52
C LYS A 149 10.62 -18.43 -24.38
N LYS A 150 10.82 -19.52 -23.62
CA LYS A 150 10.05 -19.89 -22.42
C LYS A 150 10.08 -18.79 -21.36
N PHE A 151 11.27 -18.23 -21.12
CA PHE A 151 11.43 -17.09 -20.21
C PHE A 151 10.72 -15.83 -20.73
N ALA A 152 10.87 -15.49 -22.01
CA ALA A 152 10.21 -14.34 -22.62
C ALA A 152 8.68 -14.44 -22.54
N ASP A 153 8.11 -15.63 -22.75
CA ASP A 153 6.67 -15.85 -22.63
C ASP A 153 6.18 -15.71 -21.18
N SER A 154 6.95 -16.21 -20.21
CA SER A 154 6.68 -16.05 -18.78
C SER A 154 6.74 -14.58 -18.35
N ALA A 155 7.77 -13.86 -18.79
CA ALA A 155 7.93 -12.42 -18.53
C ALA A 155 6.80 -11.59 -19.18
N ARG A 156 6.39 -11.94 -20.41
CA ARG A 156 5.25 -11.30 -21.08
C ARG A 156 3.94 -11.54 -20.34
N SER A 157 3.74 -12.76 -19.85
CA SER A 157 2.58 -13.13 -19.05
C SER A 157 2.50 -12.32 -17.74
N LEU A 158 3.63 -12.20 -17.03
CA LEU A 158 3.76 -11.38 -15.84
C LEU A 158 3.49 -9.90 -16.13
N LYS A 159 4.13 -9.34 -17.17
CA LYS A 159 3.91 -7.96 -17.63
C LYS A 159 2.43 -7.68 -17.87
N ASN A 160 1.73 -8.56 -18.59
CA ASN A 160 0.31 -8.38 -18.91
C ASN A 160 -0.56 -8.37 -17.66
N ALA A 161 -0.26 -9.23 -16.69
CA ALA A 161 -0.95 -9.24 -15.40
C ALA A 161 -0.70 -7.95 -14.60
N GLN A 162 0.54 -7.48 -14.54
CA GLN A 162 0.90 -6.21 -13.88
C GLN A 162 0.19 -5.02 -14.53
N VAL A 163 0.27 -4.88 -15.85
CA VAL A 163 -0.42 -3.80 -16.56
C VAL A 163 -1.94 -3.84 -16.32
N GLY A 164 -2.53 -5.04 -16.26
CA GLY A 164 -3.95 -5.20 -15.97
C GLY A 164 -4.35 -4.77 -14.54
N ALA A 165 -3.47 -4.97 -13.55
CA ALA A 165 -3.71 -4.52 -12.19
C ALA A 165 -3.44 -3.02 -12.03
N GLU A 166 -2.34 -2.53 -12.61
CA GLU A 166 -1.95 -1.12 -12.52
C GLU A 166 -2.96 -0.19 -13.18
N LYS A 167 -3.57 -0.60 -14.30
CA LYS A 167 -4.65 0.18 -14.94
C LYS A 167 -5.79 0.52 -13.98
N LEU A 168 -6.14 -0.38 -13.06
CA LEU A 168 -7.16 -0.09 -12.06
C LEU A 168 -6.69 0.91 -11.01
N ILE A 169 -5.44 0.81 -10.59
CA ILE A 169 -4.87 1.72 -9.58
C ILE A 169 -4.67 3.11 -10.16
N ILE A 170 -4.17 3.20 -11.39
CA ILE A 170 -3.97 4.48 -12.08
C ILE A 170 -5.28 5.26 -12.22
N MET A 171 -6.41 4.57 -12.43
CA MET A 171 -7.72 5.22 -12.48
C MET A 171 -8.13 5.89 -11.16
N ASN A 172 -7.52 5.52 -10.04
CA ASN A 172 -7.80 6.14 -8.75
C ASN A 172 -7.43 7.64 -8.74
N ALA A 173 -6.30 8.00 -9.31
CA ALA A 173 -5.83 9.39 -9.29
C ALA A 173 -6.76 10.36 -10.07
N PRO A 174 -7.16 10.09 -11.34
CA PRO A 174 -8.12 10.94 -12.06
C PRO A 174 -9.47 11.02 -11.35
N PHE A 175 -9.94 9.91 -10.75
CA PHE A 175 -11.22 9.88 -10.05
C PHE A 175 -11.19 10.75 -8.79
N MET A 176 -10.14 10.63 -7.99
CA MET A 176 -9.91 11.49 -6.81
C MET A 176 -9.84 12.96 -7.21
N GLN A 177 -9.11 13.25 -8.28
CA GLN A 177 -8.94 14.61 -8.77
C GLN A 177 -10.25 15.21 -9.30
N PHE A 178 -11.06 14.41 -10.00
CA PHE A 178 -12.37 14.81 -10.46
C PHE A 178 -13.31 15.19 -9.30
N ILE A 179 -13.37 14.37 -8.24
CA ILE A 179 -14.20 14.67 -7.07
C ILE A 179 -13.68 15.92 -6.34
N MET A 180 -12.36 16.06 -6.20
CA MET A 180 -11.77 17.23 -5.55
C MET A 180 -12.11 18.53 -6.31
N TYR A 181 -11.97 18.54 -7.63
CA TYR A 181 -12.34 19.70 -8.44
C TYR A 181 -13.85 19.95 -8.44
N SER A 182 -14.67 18.90 -8.47
CA SER A 182 -16.12 19.04 -8.36
C SER A 182 -16.53 19.68 -7.02
N CYS A 183 -15.91 19.28 -5.92
CA CYS A 183 -16.11 19.92 -4.61
C CYS A 183 -15.68 21.38 -4.63
N MET A 184 -14.52 21.69 -5.20
CA MET A 184 -13.99 23.05 -5.28
C MET A 184 -14.90 23.97 -6.10
N ILE A 185 -15.37 23.52 -7.26
CA ILE A 185 -16.31 24.24 -8.11
C ILE A 185 -17.65 24.45 -7.37
N SER A 186 -18.16 23.40 -6.72
CA SER A 186 -19.42 23.47 -5.98
C SER A 186 -19.33 24.47 -4.83
N ILE A 187 -18.27 24.43 -4.05
CA ILE A 187 -18.05 25.39 -2.95
C ILE A 187 -17.94 26.82 -3.48
N SER A 188 -17.19 27.03 -4.57
CA SER A 188 -17.05 28.36 -5.18
C SER A 188 -18.38 28.88 -5.72
N TRP A 189 -19.17 28.04 -6.37
CA TRP A 189 -20.47 28.42 -6.93
C TRP A 189 -21.50 28.72 -5.84
N PHE A 190 -21.70 27.81 -4.92
CA PHE A 190 -22.68 27.98 -3.84
C PHE A 190 -22.24 29.06 -2.86
N GLY A 191 -20.95 29.10 -2.50
CA GLY A 191 -20.38 30.16 -1.65
C GLY A 191 -20.51 31.54 -2.27
N GLY A 192 -20.18 31.67 -3.56
CA GLY A 192 -20.35 32.95 -4.30
C GLY A 192 -21.80 33.43 -4.32
N ASN A 193 -22.77 32.53 -4.57
CA ASN A 193 -24.18 32.85 -4.51
C ASN A 193 -24.63 33.28 -3.08
N MET A 194 -24.08 32.62 -2.05
CA MET A 194 -24.40 32.99 -0.66
C MET A 194 -23.81 34.32 -0.25
N ILE A 195 -22.66 34.72 -0.77
CA ILE A 195 -22.08 36.05 -0.55
C ILE A 195 -22.94 37.13 -1.25
N ILE A 196 -23.33 36.91 -2.50
CA ILE A 196 -24.19 37.83 -3.26
C ILE A 196 -25.55 38.03 -2.55
N SER A 197 -26.11 36.94 -2.00
CA SER A 197 -27.36 36.99 -1.23
C SER A 197 -27.21 37.52 0.20
N LYS A 198 -26.02 37.97 0.61
CA LYS A 198 -25.68 38.45 1.96
C LYS A 198 -25.97 37.48 3.09
N THR A 199 -26.03 36.14 2.78
CA THR A 199 -26.23 35.09 3.77
C THR A 199 -24.92 34.58 4.33
N MET A 200 -23.78 34.98 3.80
CA MET A 200 -22.42 34.59 4.20
C MET A 200 -21.48 35.80 4.05
N GLU A 201 -20.51 35.94 4.94
CA GLU A 201 -19.46 36.95 4.84
C GLU A 201 -18.30 36.46 3.96
N ALA A 202 -17.62 37.40 3.26
CA ALA A 202 -16.52 37.03 2.35
C ALA A 202 -15.28 36.45 3.08
N GLY A 203 -15.25 36.52 4.42
CA GLY A 203 -14.18 35.91 5.24
C GLY A 203 -14.47 34.54 5.81
N GLN A 204 -15.65 33.96 5.54
CA GLN A 204 -16.05 32.60 5.92
C GLN A 204 -15.78 31.64 4.78
#